data_68075ed17c1b742648f8031f306778ff
#
_entry.id   68075ed17c1b742648f8031f306778ff
#
_cell.length_a   1.000
_cell.length_b   1.000
_cell.length_c   1.000
_cell.angle_alpha   90.00
_cell.angle_beta   90.00
_cell.angle_gamma   90.00
#
_symmetry.space_group_name_H-M   'P 1'
#
loop_
_entity.id
_entity.type
_entity.pdbx_description
1 polymer ?
#
loop_
_entity_poly.entity_id
_entity_poly.type
_entity_poly.pdbx_seq_one_letter_code
_entity_poly.pdbx_strand_id
1 'polypeptide(L)'
;VQPAVVGQHADAPAHRVGEARAFGAGDLLEMWQPPDDVRCDGTDDATCSVSQVLRIVRHIVAQHKSDLKLLGEFAKRGDNRLIIIPGNHDAALMVPKIWKEVAKSLGAASGRVTLVKRGTWSSLDKQVVIEHGHQIGADVNSFSGWPTITTPKKGTQYLQSPWGERFVQKLFNAEERSYPIIDNLSPESYGARLRLSDRGLWHSIGDLARFIAFNLFETTIAQKVQSLGSDAKASESCSQQEAQAMGYRLFSSALPPGDPFKAQLEGNSEDARALQKRLDEL
;
A
#
# COMPACT_ATOMS: atom_id res chain seq x y z
N VAL A 1 -3.03 -13.04 0.79
CA VAL A 1 -2.85 -12.83 -0.65
C VAL A 1 -3.52 -13.96 -1.40
N GLN A 2 -4.64 -13.72 -2.05
CA GLN A 2 -5.26 -14.71 -2.92
C GLN A 2 -4.54 -14.73 -4.26
N PRO A 3 -4.07 -15.87 -4.76
CA PRO A 3 -3.50 -15.95 -6.09
C PRO A 3 -4.59 -15.65 -7.13
N ALA A 4 -4.31 -14.71 -8.01
CA ALA A 4 -5.19 -14.40 -9.13
C ALA A 4 -5.36 -15.62 -10.04
N VAL A 5 -6.58 -15.83 -10.47
CA VAL A 5 -7.08 -16.97 -11.25
C VAL A 5 -6.28 -17.20 -12.52
N VAL A 6 -5.92 -18.45 -12.76
CA VAL A 6 -5.35 -18.94 -14.03
C VAL A 6 -6.41 -18.84 -15.13
N GLY A 7 -6.27 -17.85 -16.01
CA GLY A 7 -7.06 -17.75 -17.22
C GLY A 7 -6.46 -18.64 -18.33
N GLN A 8 -7.23 -19.58 -18.85
CA GLN A 8 -6.89 -20.24 -20.12
C GLN A 8 -7.30 -19.33 -21.26
N HIS A 9 -6.37 -18.91 -22.10
CA HIS A 9 -6.64 -18.15 -23.31
C HIS A 9 -6.94 -19.08 -24.48
N ALA A 10 -8.10 -18.84 -25.10
CA ALA A 10 -8.40 -19.35 -26.43
C ALA A 10 -7.87 -18.34 -27.45
N ASP A 11 -6.76 -18.65 -28.09
CA ASP A 11 -6.19 -17.84 -29.17
C ASP A 11 -6.37 -18.48 -30.52
N ALA A 12 -6.58 -17.60 -31.50
CA ALA A 12 -6.47 -17.94 -32.91
C ALA A 12 -5.04 -18.43 -33.27
N PRO A 13 -4.84 -19.14 -34.33
CA PRO A 13 -4.33 -20.44 -34.52
C PRO A 13 -2.84 -20.59 -34.23
N ALA A 14 -2.51 -21.05 -33.10
CA ALA A 14 -1.34 -21.85 -32.71
C ALA A 14 -1.35 -22.13 -31.22
N HIS A 15 -2.42 -22.74 -30.73
CA HIS A 15 -2.39 -23.31 -29.37
C HIS A 15 -1.35 -24.43 -29.32
N ARG A 16 -0.20 -24.12 -28.72
CA ARG A 16 0.64 -25.21 -28.18
C ARG A 16 -0.10 -25.71 -26.94
N VAL A 17 -0.70 -26.87 -27.06
CA VAL A 17 -1.25 -27.61 -25.94
C VAL A 17 -0.15 -27.70 -24.88
N GLY A 18 -0.31 -26.99 -23.74
CA GLY A 18 0.62 -27.07 -22.61
C GLY A 18 1.23 -25.75 -22.12
N GLU A 19 0.94 -24.58 -22.74
CA GLU A 19 1.38 -23.28 -22.19
C GLU A 19 0.32 -22.72 -21.21
N ALA A 20 0.70 -22.51 -19.93
CA ALA A 20 -0.09 -21.75 -18.98
C ALA A 20 0.65 -20.48 -18.57
N ARG A 21 -0.11 -19.40 -18.37
CA ARG A 21 0.41 -18.13 -17.84
C ARG A 21 -0.20 -17.86 -16.49
N ALA A 22 0.64 -17.63 -15.48
CA ALA A 22 0.25 -17.14 -14.17
C ALA A 22 0.64 -15.66 -14.08
N PHE A 23 -0.25 -14.87 -13.47
CA PHE A 23 -0.05 -13.45 -13.26
C PHE A 23 -0.02 -13.14 -11.76
N GLY A 24 1.05 -12.51 -11.30
CA GLY A 24 1.06 -11.74 -10.05
C GLY A 24 0.64 -10.31 -10.38
N ALA A 25 -0.64 -10.01 -10.19
CA ALA A 25 -1.23 -8.73 -10.59
C ALA A 25 -1.19 -7.70 -9.46
N GLY A 26 0.01 -7.35 -9.03
CA GLY A 26 0.29 -6.41 -7.96
C GLY A 26 0.33 -7.05 -6.57
N ASP A 27 1.03 -6.38 -5.67
CA ASP A 27 1.13 -6.68 -4.24
C ASP A 27 1.45 -8.16 -3.92
N LEU A 28 2.29 -8.75 -4.77
CA LEU A 28 2.77 -10.12 -4.57
C LEU A 28 3.64 -10.22 -3.30
N LEU A 29 4.37 -9.16 -3.00
CA LEU A 29 5.27 -9.06 -1.86
C LEU A 29 4.95 -7.80 -1.05
N GLU A 30 4.77 -7.96 0.27
CA GLU A 30 4.52 -6.84 1.17
C GLU A 30 5.84 -6.15 1.56
N MET A 31 6.12 -5.00 0.95
CA MET A 31 7.36 -4.24 1.20
C MET A 31 7.14 -2.98 2.04
N TRP A 32 5.90 -2.64 2.37
CA TRP A 32 5.57 -1.49 3.21
C TRP A 32 5.63 -1.79 4.72
N GLN A 33 5.86 -3.07 5.06
CA GLN A 33 5.99 -3.54 6.43
C GLN A 33 7.45 -3.93 6.74
N PRO A 34 8.33 -2.95 7.02
CA PRO A 34 9.71 -3.24 7.33
C PRO A 34 9.83 -4.06 8.63
N PRO A 35 10.73 -5.05 8.67
CA PRO A 35 11.02 -5.76 9.90
C PRO A 35 11.67 -4.83 10.93
N ASP A 36 11.62 -5.19 12.21
CA ASP A 36 12.04 -4.34 13.33
C ASP A 36 13.49 -3.86 13.26
N ASP A 37 14.36 -4.61 12.59
CA ASP A 37 15.77 -4.29 12.39
C ASP A 37 16.05 -3.37 11.19
N VAL A 38 15.01 -3.02 10.41
CA VAL A 38 15.12 -2.11 9.27
C VAL A 38 14.32 -0.84 9.52
N ARG A 39 15.03 0.25 9.73
CA ARG A 39 14.43 1.59 9.82
C ARG A 39 14.72 2.38 8.55
N CYS A 40 13.66 2.90 7.95
CA CYS A 40 13.78 3.82 6.83
C CYS A 40 14.13 5.21 7.37
N ASP A 41 15.18 5.80 6.81
CA ASP A 41 15.80 7.05 7.29
C ASP A 41 15.52 8.25 6.38
N GLY A 42 14.70 8.05 5.37
CA GLY A 42 14.26 9.10 4.46
C GLY A 42 13.23 10.04 5.07
N THR A 43 12.95 11.11 4.38
CA THR A 43 11.99 12.15 4.75
C THR A 43 11.04 12.44 3.60
N ASP A 44 9.95 13.14 3.89
CA ASP A 44 8.95 13.58 2.91
C ASP A 44 8.33 12.41 2.13
N ASP A 45 8.40 12.46 0.81
CA ASP A 45 7.87 11.48 -0.13
C ASP A 45 8.88 10.39 -0.53
N ALA A 46 9.98 10.26 0.20
CA ALA A 46 11.05 9.32 -0.10
C ALA A 46 11.59 8.70 1.19
N THR A 47 10.92 7.66 1.69
CA THR A 47 11.14 7.12 3.05
C THR A 47 12.30 6.15 3.16
N CYS A 48 12.37 5.15 2.28
CA CYS A 48 13.40 4.12 2.34
C CYS A 48 14.41 4.27 1.20
N SER A 49 15.69 4.17 1.53
CA SER A 49 16.71 4.02 0.50
C SER A 49 16.61 2.64 -0.17
N VAL A 50 17.10 2.55 -1.42
CA VAL A 50 17.17 1.29 -2.15
C VAL A 50 17.91 0.20 -1.35
N SER A 51 18.92 0.57 -0.56
CA SER A 51 19.65 -0.37 0.28
C SER A 51 18.83 -0.87 1.46
N GLN A 52 17.99 -0.04 2.05
CA GLN A 52 17.07 -0.42 3.12
C GLN A 52 15.98 -1.35 2.58
N VAL A 53 15.36 -1.00 1.45
CA VAL A 53 14.37 -1.88 0.82
C VAL A 53 14.99 -3.22 0.40
N LEU A 54 16.23 -3.25 -0.06
CA LEU A 54 16.91 -4.50 -0.36
C LEU A 54 17.05 -5.40 0.89
N ARG A 55 17.23 -4.82 2.08
CA ARG A 55 17.21 -5.59 3.32
C ARG A 55 15.81 -6.14 3.62
N ILE A 56 14.77 -5.31 3.49
CA ILE A 56 13.37 -5.75 3.63
C ILE A 56 13.09 -6.95 2.71
N VAL A 57 13.42 -6.80 1.43
CA VAL A 57 13.20 -7.85 0.43
C VAL A 57 13.93 -9.15 0.78
N ARG A 58 15.14 -9.07 1.34
CA ARG A 58 15.86 -10.28 1.78
C ARG A 58 15.16 -11.00 2.92
N HIS A 59 14.55 -10.27 3.87
CA HIS A 59 13.70 -10.86 4.90
C HIS A 59 12.47 -11.54 4.29
N ILE A 60 11.76 -10.86 3.40
CA ILE A 60 10.59 -11.40 2.71
C ILE A 60 10.96 -12.67 1.93
N VAL A 61 12.01 -12.61 1.13
CA VAL A 61 12.49 -13.74 0.33
C VAL A 61 12.89 -14.93 1.22
N ALA A 62 13.47 -14.68 2.38
CA ALA A 62 13.83 -15.74 3.32
C ALA A 62 12.59 -16.40 3.93
N GLN A 63 11.58 -15.62 4.31
CA GLN A 63 10.33 -16.10 4.90
C GLN A 63 9.49 -16.89 3.89
N HIS A 64 9.39 -16.40 2.65
CA HIS A 64 8.57 -16.97 1.57
C HIS A 64 9.39 -17.81 0.58
N LYS A 65 10.50 -18.36 1.02
CA LYS A 65 11.42 -19.12 0.14
C LYS A 65 10.74 -20.30 -0.54
N SER A 66 9.88 -21.02 0.17
CA SER A 66 9.13 -22.17 -0.37
C SER A 66 8.13 -21.73 -1.43
N ASP A 67 7.41 -20.66 -1.17
CA ASP A 67 6.34 -20.15 -2.04
C ASP A 67 6.92 -19.60 -3.35
N LEU A 68 7.97 -18.79 -3.23
CA LEU A 68 8.71 -18.28 -4.39
C LEU A 68 9.32 -19.42 -5.23
N LYS A 69 9.82 -20.46 -4.57
CA LYS A 69 10.31 -21.65 -5.28
C LYS A 69 9.20 -22.36 -6.06
N LEU A 70 8.00 -22.52 -5.46
CA LEU A 70 6.85 -23.13 -6.13
C LEU A 70 6.42 -22.34 -7.37
N LEU A 71 6.38 -20.99 -7.28
CA LEU A 71 6.13 -20.12 -8.43
C LEU A 71 7.19 -20.30 -9.52
N GLY A 72 8.45 -20.38 -9.13
CA GLY A 72 9.54 -20.65 -10.06
C GLY A 72 9.45 -22.04 -10.72
N GLU A 73 9.05 -23.06 -9.97
CA GLU A 73 8.84 -24.42 -10.51
C GLU A 73 7.64 -24.48 -11.46
N PHE A 74 6.56 -23.75 -11.18
CA PHE A 74 5.48 -23.57 -12.15
C PHE A 74 6.02 -23.03 -13.48
N ALA A 75 6.82 -21.97 -13.45
CA ALA A 75 7.39 -21.36 -14.65
C ALA A 75 8.37 -22.28 -15.40
N LYS A 76 8.93 -23.31 -14.76
CA LYS A 76 9.83 -24.30 -15.39
C LYS A 76 9.09 -25.40 -16.12
N ARG A 77 7.82 -25.66 -15.82
CA ARG A 77 7.05 -26.76 -16.41
C ARG A 77 6.63 -26.43 -17.83
N GLY A 78 6.96 -27.30 -18.78
CA GLY A 78 6.60 -27.12 -20.19
C GLY A 78 6.93 -25.75 -20.71
N ASP A 79 5.96 -25.07 -21.31
CA ASP A 79 6.07 -23.69 -21.81
C ASP A 79 5.45 -22.65 -20.89
N ASN A 80 5.19 -22.97 -19.61
CA ASN A 80 4.59 -22.07 -18.65
C ASN A 80 5.39 -20.78 -18.46
N ARG A 81 4.68 -19.70 -18.15
CA ARG A 81 5.26 -18.38 -17.87
C ARG A 81 4.65 -17.78 -16.62
N LEU A 82 5.49 -17.13 -15.83
CA LEU A 82 5.08 -16.29 -14.71
C LEU A 82 5.29 -14.82 -15.11
N ILE A 83 4.22 -14.02 -15.04
CA ILE A 83 4.23 -12.60 -15.37
C ILE A 83 3.92 -11.85 -14.09
N ILE A 84 4.86 -11.01 -13.64
CA ILE A 84 4.73 -10.20 -12.44
C ILE A 84 4.51 -8.76 -12.84
N ILE A 85 3.40 -8.19 -12.39
CA ILE A 85 3.00 -6.81 -12.58
C ILE A 85 3.09 -6.16 -11.19
N PRO A 86 4.00 -5.21 -10.96
CA PRO A 86 4.11 -4.58 -9.64
C PRO A 86 2.86 -3.80 -9.26
N GLY A 87 2.45 -3.92 -8.01
CA GLY A 87 1.47 -3.06 -7.36
C GLY A 87 2.15 -1.91 -6.61
N ASN A 88 1.41 -1.27 -5.70
CA ASN A 88 1.97 -0.21 -4.88
C ASN A 88 2.84 -0.77 -3.74
N HIS A 89 2.45 -1.87 -3.09
CA HIS A 89 3.23 -2.47 -1.99
C HIS A 89 4.55 -3.07 -2.46
N ASP A 90 4.63 -3.57 -3.68
CA ASP A 90 5.83 -4.14 -4.25
C ASP A 90 6.39 -3.36 -5.45
N ALA A 91 6.04 -2.08 -5.57
CA ALA A 91 6.57 -1.16 -6.58
C ALA A 91 8.12 -1.18 -6.65
N ALA A 92 8.77 -1.43 -5.53
CA ALA A 92 10.22 -1.57 -5.44
C ALA A 92 10.82 -2.63 -6.37
N LEU A 93 10.03 -3.61 -6.84
CA LEU A 93 10.43 -4.55 -7.89
C LEU A 93 10.89 -3.86 -9.19
N MET A 94 10.44 -2.64 -9.44
CA MET A 94 10.89 -1.83 -10.58
C MET A 94 12.38 -1.48 -10.51
N VAL A 95 13.00 -1.52 -9.33
CA VAL A 95 14.42 -1.26 -9.14
C VAL A 95 15.21 -2.53 -9.52
N PRO A 96 16.15 -2.46 -10.49
CA PRO A 96 16.83 -3.65 -11.01
C PRO A 96 17.55 -4.47 -9.93
N LYS A 97 18.10 -3.82 -8.93
CA LYS A 97 18.82 -4.46 -7.82
C LYS A 97 17.88 -5.28 -6.92
N ILE A 98 16.68 -4.80 -6.69
CA ILE A 98 15.64 -5.45 -5.91
C ILE A 98 15.05 -6.60 -6.72
N TRP A 99 14.69 -6.35 -7.97
CA TRP A 99 14.20 -7.41 -8.86
C TRP A 99 15.16 -8.60 -8.97
N LYS A 100 16.46 -8.32 -9.08
CA LYS A 100 17.49 -9.37 -9.15
C LYS A 100 17.46 -10.31 -7.95
N GLU A 101 17.22 -9.79 -6.75
CA GLU A 101 17.14 -10.62 -5.53
C GLU A 101 15.92 -11.54 -5.56
N VAL A 102 14.75 -11.02 -5.94
CA VAL A 102 13.51 -11.81 -6.04
C VAL A 102 13.60 -12.83 -7.17
N ALA A 103 14.06 -12.42 -8.36
CA ALA A 103 14.21 -13.31 -9.51
C ALA A 103 15.16 -14.49 -9.22
N LYS A 104 16.23 -14.25 -8.45
CA LYS A 104 17.12 -15.30 -7.97
C LYS A 104 16.39 -16.32 -7.10
N SER A 105 15.50 -15.86 -6.23
CA SER A 105 14.73 -16.74 -5.34
C SER A 105 13.70 -17.57 -6.07
N LEU A 106 13.09 -17.04 -7.13
CA LEU A 106 12.22 -17.80 -8.02
C LEU A 106 12.97 -18.94 -8.74
N GLY A 107 14.26 -18.74 -9.02
CA GLY A 107 15.13 -19.77 -9.60
C GLY A 107 14.68 -20.27 -10.96
N ALA A 108 13.82 -19.53 -11.66
CA ALA A 108 13.35 -19.87 -13.00
C ALA A 108 14.37 -19.51 -14.08
N ALA A 109 14.33 -20.21 -15.22
CA ALA A 109 15.17 -19.88 -16.35
C ALA A 109 14.82 -18.49 -16.92
N SER A 110 15.83 -17.85 -17.52
CA SER A 110 15.63 -16.56 -18.20
C SER A 110 14.51 -16.65 -19.25
N GLY A 111 13.63 -15.65 -19.28
CA GLY A 111 12.48 -15.58 -20.19
C GLY A 111 11.23 -16.34 -19.73
N ARG A 112 11.29 -17.14 -18.65
CA ARG A 112 10.12 -17.81 -18.07
C ARG A 112 9.42 -16.98 -17.01
N VAL A 113 10.13 -16.06 -16.39
CA VAL A 113 9.58 -15.07 -15.47
C VAL A 113 9.81 -13.68 -16.04
N THR A 114 8.76 -12.91 -16.13
CA THR A 114 8.80 -11.55 -16.70
C THR A 114 8.29 -10.56 -15.67
N LEU A 115 9.09 -9.52 -15.37
CA LEU A 115 8.61 -8.32 -14.66
C LEU A 115 8.10 -7.30 -15.67
N VAL A 116 6.86 -6.86 -15.49
CA VAL A 116 6.21 -5.86 -16.35
C VAL A 116 6.57 -4.47 -15.88
N LYS A 117 7.67 -3.92 -16.40
CA LYS A 117 8.24 -2.62 -15.98
C LYS A 117 7.37 -1.39 -16.25
N ARG A 118 6.28 -1.52 -16.98
CA ARG A 118 5.33 -0.42 -17.23
C ARG A 118 4.13 -0.44 -16.29
N GLY A 119 4.02 -1.48 -15.44
CA GLY A 119 2.89 -1.67 -14.55
C GLY A 119 1.61 -2.15 -15.22
N THR A 120 1.60 -2.26 -16.55
CA THR A 120 0.44 -2.72 -17.33
C THR A 120 0.89 -3.76 -18.34
N TRP A 121 0.24 -4.90 -18.36
CA TRP A 121 0.41 -5.95 -19.35
C TRP A 121 -0.80 -5.99 -20.27
N SER A 122 -0.58 -6.29 -21.56
CA SER A 122 -1.66 -6.55 -22.50
C SER A 122 -1.36 -7.75 -23.38
N SER A 123 -2.42 -8.47 -23.78
CA SER A 123 -2.31 -9.53 -24.78
C SER A 123 -1.91 -8.94 -26.14
N LEU A 124 -1.40 -9.78 -27.04
CA LEU A 124 -0.97 -9.36 -28.38
C LEU A 124 -2.13 -8.77 -29.21
N ASP A 125 -3.30 -9.35 -29.06
CA ASP A 125 -4.55 -8.88 -29.71
C ASP A 125 -5.22 -7.71 -28.97
N LYS A 126 -4.65 -7.28 -27.84
CA LYS A 126 -5.15 -6.19 -26.98
C LYS A 126 -6.56 -6.43 -26.39
N GLN A 127 -7.04 -7.68 -26.42
CA GLN A 127 -8.33 -8.04 -25.84
C GLN A 127 -8.28 -8.15 -24.32
N VAL A 128 -7.09 -8.40 -23.75
CA VAL A 128 -6.87 -8.50 -22.31
C VAL A 128 -5.82 -7.51 -21.88
N VAL A 129 -6.17 -6.70 -20.86
CA VAL A 129 -5.27 -5.78 -20.17
C VAL A 129 -5.29 -6.14 -18.69
N ILE A 130 -4.11 -6.23 -18.09
CA ILE A 130 -3.94 -6.53 -16.67
C ILE A 130 -3.03 -5.47 -16.06
N GLU A 131 -3.52 -4.84 -15.00
CA GLU A 131 -2.77 -3.90 -14.17
C GLU A 131 -3.25 -3.99 -12.72
N HIS A 132 -2.49 -3.46 -11.79
CA HIS A 132 -2.89 -3.43 -10.38
C HIS A 132 -3.97 -2.35 -10.10
N GLY A 133 -3.92 -1.23 -10.79
CA GLY A 133 -4.91 -0.15 -10.68
C GLY A 133 -4.51 0.99 -9.74
N HIS A 134 -3.43 0.90 -8.99
CA HIS A 134 -2.99 1.95 -8.04
C HIS A 134 -2.61 3.29 -8.68
N GLN A 135 -2.54 3.36 -10.01
CA GLN A 135 -2.29 4.59 -10.76
C GLN A 135 -3.56 5.16 -11.39
N ILE A 136 -4.72 4.52 -11.19
CA ILE A 136 -6.00 4.99 -11.73
C ILE A 136 -6.58 6.04 -10.76
N GLY A 137 -6.78 7.25 -11.28
CA GLY A 137 -7.27 8.37 -10.46
C GLY A 137 -6.19 9.04 -9.61
N ALA A 138 -6.61 9.93 -8.71
CA ALA A 138 -5.74 10.58 -7.71
C ALA A 138 -5.81 9.82 -6.39
N ASP A 139 -5.31 8.60 -6.40
CA ASP A 139 -5.37 7.71 -5.25
C ASP A 139 -4.21 7.98 -4.28
N VAL A 140 -4.47 7.71 -2.99
CA VAL A 140 -3.48 7.74 -1.91
C VAL A 140 -2.30 6.79 -2.13
N ASN A 141 -2.46 5.81 -3.01
CA ASN A 141 -1.46 4.80 -3.35
C ASN A 141 -0.71 5.09 -4.66
N SER A 142 -1.00 6.21 -5.35
CA SER A 142 -0.37 6.54 -6.63
C SER A 142 1.03 7.14 -6.44
N PHE A 143 1.93 6.82 -7.38
CA PHE A 143 3.28 7.38 -7.45
C PHE A 143 3.33 8.49 -8.51
N SER A 144 3.83 9.66 -8.14
CA SER A 144 3.91 10.82 -9.04
C SER A 144 4.85 10.61 -10.24
N GLY A 145 5.83 9.73 -10.09
CA GLY A 145 6.86 9.45 -11.11
C GLY A 145 6.68 8.11 -11.83
N TRP A 146 5.57 7.39 -11.62
CA TRP A 146 5.37 6.06 -12.19
C TRP A 146 5.66 5.99 -13.71
N PRO A 147 6.41 5.01 -14.19
CA PRO A 147 6.99 3.87 -13.49
C PRO A 147 8.39 4.14 -12.87
N THR A 148 8.85 5.37 -12.84
CA THR A 148 10.08 5.77 -12.17
C THR A 148 9.76 6.09 -10.71
N ILE A 149 10.19 5.19 -9.81
CA ILE A 149 9.84 5.24 -8.38
C ILE A 149 11.04 5.60 -7.49
N THR A 150 12.14 6.05 -8.06
CA THR A 150 13.33 6.45 -7.27
C THR A 150 13.62 7.93 -7.41
N THR A 151 14.03 8.52 -6.31
CA THR A 151 14.48 9.92 -6.23
C THR A 151 15.88 9.99 -5.62
N PRO A 152 16.84 10.64 -6.26
CA PRO A 152 18.17 10.83 -5.68
C PRO A 152 18.15 11.93 -4.61
N LYS A 153 18.67 11.62 -3.42
CA LYS A 153 18.90 12.61 -2.34
C LYS A 153 20.34 12.44 -1.84
N LYS A 154 21.17 13.48 -1.94
CA LYS A 154 22.58 13.49 -1.45
C LYS A 154 23.39 12.26 -1.90
N GLY A 155 23.27 11.85 -3.17
CA GLY A 155 23.99 10.69 -3.73
C GLY A 155 23.39 9.33 -3.40
N THR A 156 22.35 9.23 -2.59
CA THR A 156 21.63 8.01 -2.27
C THR A 156 20.31 7.96 -3.04
N GLN A 157 19.97 6.81 -3.57
CA GLN A 157 18.66 6.58 -4.22
C GLN A 157 17.64 6.14 -3.17
N TYR A 158 16.56 6.90 -3.06
CA TYR A 158 15.41 6.60 -2.21
C TYR A 158 14.22 6.18 -3.07
N LEU A 159 13.34 5.37 -2.52
CA LEU A 159 12.06 5.07 -3.15
C LEU A 159 11.06 6.19 -2.84
N GLN A 160 10.29 6.56 -3.85
CA GLN A 160 9.10 7.39 -3.64
C GLN A 160 8.11 6.63 -2.77
N SER A 161 7.48 7.34 -1.85
CA SER A 161 6.48 6.79 -0.94
C SER A 161 5.18 7.57 -1.14
N PRO A 162 4.14 6.95 -1.69
CA PRO A 162 2.82 7.54 -1.71
C PRO A 162 2.30 7.74 -0.28
N TRP A 163 1.24 8.54 -0.13
CA TRP A 163 0.65 8.81 1.18
C TRP A 163 0.26 7.52 1.92
N GLY A 164 -0.32 6.54 1.19
CA GLY A 164 -0.72 5.25 1.75
C GLY A 164 0.44 4.48 2.38
N GLU A 165 1.61 4.43 1.75
CA GLU A 165 2.79 3.79 2.33
C GLU A 165 3.20 4.45 3.65
N ARG A 166 3.24 5.78 3.70
CA ARG A 166 3.60 6.51 4.92
C ARG A 166 2.57 6.27 6.03
N PHE A 167 1.30 6.29 5.68
CA PHE A 167 0.22 5.98 6.60
C PHE A 167 0.38 4.58 7.21
N VAL A 168 0.60 3.57 6.36
CA VAL A 168 0.83 2.19 6.79
C VAL A 168 2.04 2.11 7.71
N GLN A 169 3.18 2.65 7.31
CA GLN A 169 4.42 2.57 8.08
C GLN A 169 4.36 3.31 9.42
N LYS A 170 3.69 4.46 9.49
CA LYS A 170 3.68 5.31 10.68
C LYS A 170 2.56 5.00 11.67
N LEU A 171 1.42 4.57 11.16
CA LEU A 171 0.22 4.38 11.97
C LEU A 171 -0.26 2.93 11.98
N PHE A 172 -0.29 2.28 10.83
CA PHE A 172 -1.02 1.03 10.66
C PHE A 172 -0.22 -0.20 11.08
N ASN A 173 1.06 -0.29 10.74
CA ASN A 173 1.91 -1.45 11.09
C ASN A 173 1.96 -1.74 12.59
N ALA A 174 1.84 -0.70 13.44
CA ALA A 174 1.79 -0.90 14.89
C ALA A 174 0.49 -1.59 15.32
N GLU A 175 -0.59 -1.35 14.60
CA GLU A 175 -1.91 -1.89 14.91
C GLU A 175 -2.08 -3.33 14.43
N GLU A 176 -1.53 -3.67 13.26
CA GLU A 176 -1.58 -5.02 12.69
C GLU A 176 -0.94 -6.06 13.62
N ARG A 177 0.03 -5.66 14.44
CA ARG A 177 0.58 -6.55 15.48
C ARG A 177 -0.46 -7.01 16.49
N SER A 178 -1.42 -6.15 16.80
CA SER A 178 -2.52 -6.45 17.74
C SER A 178 -3.76 -6.99 17.01
N TYR A 179 -3.97 -6.58 15.78
CA TYR A 179 -5.13 -6.90 14.94
C TYR A 179 -4.68 -7.33 13.53
N PRO A 180 -4.16 -8.56 13.36
CA PRO A 180 -3.53 -9.01 12.10
C PRO A 180 -4.42 -9.00 10.85
N ILE A 181 -5.74 -8.80 11.01
CA ILE A 181 -6.70 -8.76 9.89
C ILE A 181 -7.28 -7.35 9.66
N ILE A 182 -6.74 -6.32 10.34
CA ILE A 182 -7.36 -4.99 10.34
C ILE A 182 -7.38 -4.36 8.94
N ASP A 183 -6.39 -4.62 8.13
CA ASP A 183 -6.25 -4.18 6.75
C ASP A 183 -7.18 -4.90 5.76
N ASN A 184 -7.69 -6.08 6.17
CA ASN A 184 -8.61 -6.88 5.36
C ASN A 184 -10.08 -6.61 5.67
N LEU A 185 -10.38 -5.68 6.57
CA LEU A 185 -11.76 -5.33 6.93
C LEU A 185 -12.36 -4.41 5.87
N SER A 186 -13.55 -4.79 5.39
CA SER A 186 -14.31 -3.96 4.44
C SER A 186 -15.71 -3.70 4.98
N PRO A 187 -16.16 -2.44 5.05
CA PRO A 187 -15.36 -1.22 4.83
C PRO A 187 -14.30 -1.00 5.91
N GLU A 188 -13.27 -0.24 5.61
CA GLU A 188 -12.14 0.07 6.50
C GLU A 188 -12.56 0.65 7.86
N SER A 189 -13.73 1.31 7.91
CA SER A 189 -14.37 1.79 9.15
C SER A 189 -14.59 0.69 10.20
N TYR A 190 -14.64 -0.59 9.80
CA TYR A 190 -14.76 -1.71 10.76
C TYR A 190 -13.49 -1.87 11.62
N GLY A 191 -12.32 -1.53 11.10
CA GLY A 191 -11.09 -1.49 11.89
C GLY A 191 -11.16 -0.47 13.02
N ALA A 192 -11.65 0.75 12.72
CA ALA A 192 -11.85 1.77 13.73
C ALA A 192 -12.89 1.36 14.80
N ARG A 193 -13.98 0.70 14.38
CA ARG A 193 -15.00 0.16 15.30
C ARG A 193 -14.47 -0.94 16.19
N LEU A 194 -13.68 -1.86 15.63
CA LEU A 194 -13.04 -2.92 16.39
C LEU A 194 -12.17 -2.35 17.51
N ARG A 195 -11.35 -1.36 17.20
CA ARG A 195 -10.49 -0.70 18.18
C ARG A 195 -11.28 0.06 19.24
N LEU A 196 -12.34 0.77 18.84
CA LEU A 196 -13.20 1.48 19.76
C LEU A 196 -13.86 0.52 20.77
N SER A 197 -14.32 -0.64 20.31
CA SER A 197 -14.93 -1.66 21.17
C SER A 197 -13.94 -2.36 22.09
N ASP A 198 -12.70 -2.56 21.64
CA ASP A 198 -11.68 -3.30 22.37
C ASP A 198 -10.91 -2.41 23.35
N ARG A 199 -10.48 -1.22 22.95
CA ARG A 199 -9.62 -0.32 23.74
C ARG A 199 -10.32 0.91 24.30
N GLY A 200 -11.55 1.15 23.88
CA GLY A 200 -12.39 2.22 24.37
C GLY A 200 -12.07 3.60 23.78
N LEU A 201 -12.87 4.56 24.16
CA LEU A 201 -12.91 5.91 23.61
C LEU A 201 -11.58 6.67 23.71
N TRP A 202 -10.93 6.63 24.85
CA TRP A 202 -9.70 7.42 25.09
C TRP A 202 -8.53 7.02 24.21
N HIS A 203 -8.41 5.73 23.91
CA HIS A 203 -7.41 5.24 22.95
C HIS A 203 -7.75 5.66 21.53
N SER A 204 -9.02 5.62 21.15
CA SER A 204 -9.49 6.04 19.82
C SER A 204 -9.29 7.55 19.59
N ILE A 205 -9.44 8.38 20.63
CA ILE A 205 -9.09 9.81 20.58
C ILE A 205 -7.57 9.98 20.37
N GLY A 206 -6.75 9.20 21.08
CA GLY A 206 -5.30 9.21 20.88
C GLY A 206 -4.88 8.80 19.46
N ASP A 207 -5.60 7.89 18.84
CA ASP A 207 -5.37 7.48 17.44
C ASP A 207 -5.75 8.58 16.46
N LEU A 208 -6.86 9.24 16.69
CA LEU A 208 -7.27 10.40 15.88
C LEU A 208 -6.25 11.53 15.99
N ALA A 209 -5.77 11.80 17.19
CA ALA A 209 -4.73 12.80 17.42
C ALA A 209 -3.43 12.47 16.67
N ARG A 210 -3.00 11.19 16.69
CA ARG A 210 -1.86 10.72 15.91
C ARG A 210 -2.08 10.83 14.40
N PHE A 211 -3.29 10.54 13.92
CA PHE A 211 -3.64 10.69 12.52
C PHE A 211 -3.57 12.16 12.07
N ILE A 212 -4.08 13.08 12.88
CA ILE A 212 -4.01 14.51 12.60
C ILE A 212 -2.55 14.99 12.59
N ALA A 213 -1.77 14.62 13.60
CA ALA A 213 -0.35 14.94 13.66
C ALA A 213 0.41 14.40 12.45
N PHE A 214 0.13 13.16 12.03
CA PHE A 214 0.70 12.57 10.82
C PHE A 214 0.41 13.43 9.58
N ASN A 215 -0.84 13.84 9.37
CA ASN A 215 -1.21 14.66 8.22
C ASN A 215 -0.61 16.07 8.26
N LEU A 216 -0.40 16.64 9.46
CA LEU A 216 0.19 17.98 9.60
C LEU A 216 1.70 17.99 9.41
N PHE A 217 2.41 17.01 9.98
CA PHE A 217 3.86 17.09 10.16
C PHE A 217 4.64 16.05 9.34
N GLU A 218 4.02 14.93 8.98
CA GLU A 218 4.70 13.80 8.37
C GLU A 218 4.39 13.64 6.87
N THR A 219 3.52 14.48 6.30
CA THR A 219 3.11 14.38 4.90
C THR A 219 3.48 15.63 4.10
N THR A 220 3.81 15.44 2.83
CA THR A 220 4.01 16.54 1.87
C THR A 220 2.67 17.11 1.39
N ILE A 221 2.70 18.28 0.75
CA ILE A 221 1.51 18.89 0.14
C ILE A 221 0.89 17.93 -0.88
N ALA A 222 1.70 17.28 -1.72
CA ALA A 222 1.22 16.30 -2.70
C ALA A 222 0.50 15.13 -2.04
N GLN A 223 1.05 14.59 -0.95
CA GLN A 223 0.44 13.50 -0.19
C GLN A 223 -0.83 13.93 0.55
N LYS A 224 -0.89 15.18 1.03
CA LYS A 224 -2.13 15.75 1.60
C LYS A 224 -3.25 15.83 0.58
N VAL A 225 -2.93 16.23 -0.64
CA VAL A 225 -3.90 16.22 -1.75
C VAL A 225 -4.38 14.81 -2.04
N GLN A 226 -3.49 13.82 -2.06
CA GLN A 226 -3.87 12.40 -2.22
C GLN A 226 -4.84 11.94 -1.14
N SER A 227 -4.61 12.32 0.12
CA SER A 227 -5.47 11.92 1.25
C SER A 227 -6.88 12.52 1.21
N LEU A 228 -7.06 13.64 0.49
CA LEU A 228 -8.35 14.32 0.33
C LEU A 228 -9.22 13.73 -0.80
N GLY A 229 -8.66 12.84 -1.61
CA GLY A 229 -9.34 12.24 -2.77
C GLY A 229 -9.39 13.17 -3.98
N SER A 230 -9.94 12.64 -5.10
CA SER A 230 -9.94 13.31 -6.40
C SER A 230 -10.78 14.61 -6.47
N ASP A 231 -11.67 14.82 -5.51
CA ASP A 231 -12.58 15.97 -5.50
C ASP A 231 -12.00 17.21 -4.80
N ALA A 232 -10.86 17.06 -4.14
CA ALA A 232 -10.18 18.18 -3.49
C ALA A 232 -9.31 18.94 -4.48
N LYS A 233 -9.72 20.15 -4.83
CA LYS A 233 -8.82 21.11 -5.51
C LYS A 233 -7.61 21.35 -4.61
N ALA A 234 -6.41 21.15 -5.16
CA ALA A 234 -5.15 21.41 -4.47
C ALA A 234 -5.13 22.85 -3.91
N SER A 235 -5.33 22.98 -2.63
CA SER A 235 -4.93 24.20 -1.92
C SER A 235 -3.49 24.01 -1.47
N GLU A 236 -2.67 25.02 -1.64
CA GLU A 236 -1.21 24.97 -1.41
C GLU A 236 -0.78 24.66 0.04
N SER A 237 -1.72 24.61 0.97
CA SER A 237 -1.48 24.16 2.36
C SER A 237 -2.78 23.63 2.97
N CYS A 238 -2.74 22.40 3.47
CA CYS A 238 -3.77 21.93 4.38
C CYS A 238 -3.56 22.65 5.72
N SER A 239 -4.51 23.48 6.11
CA SER A 239 -4.47 24.13 7.42
C SER A 239 -4.69 23.12 8.54
N GLN A 240 -4.25 23.45 9.75
CA GLN A 240 -4.52 22.62 10.94
C GLN A 240 -6.02 22.33 11.08
N GLN A 241 -6.87 23.33 10.82
CA GLN A 241 -8.32 23.18 10.88
C GLN A 241 -8.87 22.20 9.84
N GLU A 242 -8.32 22.17 8.62
CA GLU A 242 -8.73 21.22 7.58
C GLU A 242 -8.31 19.79 7.91
N ALA A 243 -7.10 19.59 8.44
CA ALA A 243 -6.65 18.28 8.89
C ALA A 243 -7.48 17.76 10.08
N GLN A 244 -7.82 18.63 11.03
CA GLN A 244 -8.72 18.32 12.14
C GLN A 244 -10.12 17.96 11.64
N ALA A 245 -10.69 18.76 10.74
CA ALA A 245 -12.01 18.50 10.17
C ALA A 245 -12.06 17.20 9.37
N MET A 246 -10.96 16.84 8.69
CA MET A 246 -10.83 15.58 7.97
C MET A 246 -10.75 14.41 8.95
N GLY A 247 -9.90 14.50 9.98
CA GLY A 247 -9.79 13.48 11.01
C GLY A 247 -11.13 13.24 11.71
N TYR A 248 -11.84 14.30 12.05
CA TYR A 248 -13.17 14.22 12.65
C TYR A 248 -14.19 13.53 11.73
N ARG A 249 -14.21 13.89 10.43
CA ARG A 249 -15.11 13.25 9.45
C ARG A 249 -14.80 11.76 9.27
N LEU A 250 -13.53 11.39 9.18
CA LEU A 250 -13.13 9.98 9.08
C LEU A 250 -13.55 9.20 10.32
N PHE A 251 -13.33 9.74 11.51
CA PHE A 251 -13.72 9.11 12.76
C PHE A 251 -15.23 8.99 12.89
N SER A 252 -15.98 10.07 12.60
CA SER A 252 -17.45 10.06 12.63
C SER A 252 -18.04 9.12 11.57
N SER A 253 -17.45 9.03 10.37
CA SER A 253 -17.89 8.11 9.32
C SER A 253 -17.65 6.63 9.66
N ALA A 254 -16.67 6.35 10.51
CA ALA A 254 -16.39 5.00 11.00
C ALA A 254 -17.48 4.46 11.93
N LEU A 255 -18.30 5.34 12.51
CA LEU A 255 -19.40 4.96 13.41
C LEU A 255 -20.69 4.72 12.63
N PRO A 256 -21.48 3.66 12.97
CA PRO A 256 -22.71 3.37 12.27
C PRO A 256 -23.75 4.49 12.44
N PRO A 257 -24.68 4.61 11.49
CA PRO A 257 -25.86 5.46 11.68
C PRO A 257 -26.62 5.04 12.94
N GLY A 258 -26.92 5.98 13.82
CA GLY A 258 -27.62 5.74 15.08
C GLY A 258 -26.73 5.25 16.23
N ASP A 259 -25.43 5.20 16.07
CA ASP A 259 -24.49 4.94 17.17
C ASP A 259 -24.63 6.07 18.22
N PRO A 260 -24.88 5.75 19.50
CA PRO A 260 -25.01 6.75 20.55
C PRO A 260 -23.80 7.65 20.70
N PHE A 261 -22.61 7.11 20.42
CA PHE A 261 -21.36 7.82 20.46
C PHE A 261 -21.21 8.80 19.29
N LYS A 262 -21.68 8.42 18.09
CA LYS A 262 -21.74 9.35 16.95
C LYS A 262 -22.60 10.58 17.28
N ALA A 263 -23.76 10.34 17.88
CA ALA A 263 -24.63 11.43 18.34
C ALA A 263 -23.97 12.32 19.42
N GLN A 264 -23.16 11.72 20.30
CA GLN A 264 -22.38 12.48 21.30
C GLN A 264 -21.27 13.32 20.65
N LEU A 265 -20.56 12.78 19.65
CA LEU A 265 -19.52 13.52 18.92
C LEU A 265 -20.09 14.64 18.06
N GLU A 266 -21.22 14.41 17.42
CA GLU A 266 -21.91 15.38 16.56
C GLU A 266 -22.74 16.39 17.39
N GLY A 267 -22.98 16.08 18.65
CA GLY A 267 -23.69 16.95 19.61
C GLY A 267 -22.76 17.84 20.44
N ASN A 268 -23.36 18.75 21.24
CA ASN A 268 -22.66 19.61 22.21
C ASN A 268 -22.35 18.86 23.52
N SER A 269 -21.93 17.59 23.44
CA SER A 269 -21.62 16.76 24.60
C SER A 269 -20.26 17.14 25.22
N GLU A 270 -20.07 16.73 26.47
CA GLU A 270 -18.80 16.92 27.21
C GLU A 270 -17.65 16.20 26.51
N ASP A 271 -17.91 15.03 25.91
CA ASP A 271 -16.95 14.25 25.13
C ASP A 271 -16.55 14.94 23.82
N ALA A 272 -17.49 15.58 23.11
CA ALA A 272 -17.19 16.40 21.94
C ALA A 272 -16.29 17.59 22.28
N ARG A 273 -16.54 18.24 23.44
CA ARG A 273 -15.70 19.33 23.93
C ARG A 273 -14.32 18.86 24.40
N ALA A 274 -14.24 17.70 25.05
CA ALA A 274 -12.97 17.10 25.45
C ALA A 274 -12.12 16.70 24.23
N LEU A 275 -12.77 16.16 23.20
CA LEU A 275 -12.12 15.87 21.91
C LEU A 275 -11.61 17.15 21.25
N GLN A 276 -12.46 18.15 21.13
CA GLN A 276 -12.08 19.44 20.54
C GLN A 276 -10.90 20.09 21.30
N LYS A 277 -10.95 20.12 22.63
CA LYS A 277 -9.87 20.65 23.45
C LYS A 277 -8.53 19.95 23.19
N ARG A 278 -8.52 18.62 23.08
CA ARG A 278 -7.30 17.87 22.77
C ARG A 278 -6.80 18.11 21.34
N LEU A 279 -7.69 18.31 20.38
CA LEU A 279 -7.32 18.65 19.01
C LEU A 279 -6.71 20.06 18.92
N ASP A 280 -7.18 20.99 19.78
CA ASP A 280 -6.65 22.35 19.86
C ASP A 280 -5.29 22.42 20.59
N GLU A 281 -4.95 21.43 21.41
CA GLU A 281 -3.67 21.29 22.11
C GLU A 281 -2.56 20.67 21.23
N LEU A 282 -2.88 20.17 20.01
CA LEU A 282 -1.97 19.60 19.01
C LEU A 282 -1.52 20.65 18.00
#